data_2c5375d173444db8154c9f46b0ec6296
#
_entry.id   2c5375d173444db8154c9f46b0ec6296
#
_cell.length_a   1.000
_cell.length_b   1.000
_cell.length_c   1.000
_cell.angle_alpha   90.00
_cell.angle_beta   90.00
_cell.angle_gamma   90.00
#
_symmetry.space_group_name_H-M   'P 1'
#
loop_
_entity.id
_entity.type
_entity.pdbx_description
1 polymer ?
#
loop_
_entity_poly.entity_id
_entity_poly.type
_entity_poly.pdbx_seq_one_letter_code
_entity_poly.pdbx_strand_id
1 'polypeptide(L)'
;SAVEPYFLDKMSDANREQNEVLLYSMWENICNDISVARNIDIATINSLADDLTLAFNPEVALEKHFVDGLLYRDEIIAKLQQHVYGGEDKKLNLIKNMQYAKVRPELYEGDGKIGVVYASGQIVDGEGDDTTIGGESLSKAIREARNDKKVKAIVMRVNSPGGQVVASEVIRREVELAAKEKPFIVSMGNYAASGGYWISSSSDYIFADP
;
A
#
# COMPACT_ATOMS: atom_id res chain seq x y z
N SER A 1 -19.64 -2.73 -15.37
CA SER A 1 -19.71 -1.27 -15.56
C SER A 1 -20.19 -0.58 -14.29
N ALA A 2 -19.57 0.55 -13.91
CA ALA A 2 -19.92 1.29 -12.69
C ALA A 2 -21.39 1.79 -12.65
N VAL A 3 -22.07 1.84 -13.78
CA VAL A 3 -23.46 2.29 -13.90
C VAL A 3 -24.48 1.16 -13.94
N GLU A 4 -24.05 -0.09 -14.02
CA GLU A 4 -24.98 -1.24 -14.08
C GLU A 4 -25.98 -1.32 -12.93
N PRO A 5 -25.60 -1.01 -11.65
CA PRO A 5 -26.56 -1.05 -10.55
C PRO A 5 -27.78 -0.11 -10.71
N TYR A 6 -27.69 0.88 -11.62
CA TYR A 6 -28.78 1.80 -11.88
C TYR A 6 -29.76 1.31 -12.96
N PHE A 7 -29.41 0.28 -13.73
CA PHE A 7 -30.17 -0.16 -14.90
C PHE A 7 -30.47 -1.66 -14.92
N LEU A 8 -29.77 -2.46 -14.12
CA LEU A 8 -29.91 -3.91 -14.10
C LEU A 8 -30.31 -4.40 -12.71
N ASP A 9 -31.20 -5.38 -12.68
CA ASP A 9 -31.62 -6.06 -11.43
C ASP A 9 -30.60 -7.10 -10.95
N LYS A 10 -29.63 -7.44 -11.79
CA LYS A 10 -28.55 -8.39 -11.47
C LYS A 10 -27.27 -8.00 -12.21
N MET A 11 -26.15 -8.50 -11.68
CA MET A 11 -24.84 -8.33 -12.32
C MET A 11 -24.82 -8.96 -13.71
N SER A 12 -24.30 -8.25 -14.71
CA SER A 12 -24.05 -8.79 -16.04
C SER A 12 -22.93 -9.85 -16.02
N ASP A 13 -22.92 -10.75 -17.02
CA ASP A 13 -21.88 -11.77 -17.12
C ASP A 13 -20.49 -11.15 -17.29
N ALA A 14 -20.35 -10.08 -18.06
CA ALA A 14 -19.09 -9.35 -18.24
C ALA A 14 -18.61 -8.69 -16.93
N ASN A 15 -19.52 -8.14 -16.12
CA ASN A 15 -19.17 -7.57 -14.83
C ASN A 15 -18.81 -8.66 -13.82
N ARG A 16 -19.49 -9.81 -13.87
CA ARG A 16 -19.16 -11.00 -13.06
C ARG A 16 -17.75 -11.49 -13.38
N GLU A 17 -17.45 -11.71 -14.64
CA GLU A 17 -16.14 -12.16 -15.11
C GLU A 17 -15.02 -11.21 -14.63
N GLN A 18 -15.22 -9.90 -14.79
CA GLN A 18 -14.25 -8.90 -14.33
C GLN A 18 -14.00 -8.97 -12.82
N ASN A 19 -15.05 -9.11 -12.02
CA ASN A 19 -14.90 -9.22 -10.56
C ASN A 19 -14.28 -10.55 -10.15
N GLU A 20 -14.64 -11.65 -10.80
CA GLU A 20 -14.06 -12.95 -10.54
C GLU A 20 -12.56 -12.97 -10.84
N VAL A 21 -12.14 -12.48 -12.00
CA VAL A 21 -10.72 -12.38 -12.36
C VAL A 21 -9.95 -11.55 -11.33
N LEU A 22 -10.47 -10.41 -10.92
CA LEU A 22 -9.84 -9.55 -9.92
C LEU A 22 -9.71 -10.26 -8.57
N LEU A 23 -10.82 -10.82 -8.06
CA LEU A 23 -10.85 -11.44 -6.74
C LEU A 23 -9.99 -12.72 -6.69
N TYR A 24 -10.04 -13.54 -7.74
CA TYR A 24 -9.20 -14.74 -7.82
C TYR A 24 -7.71 -14.40 -7.92
N SER A 25 -7.34 -13.39 -8.70
CA SER A 25 -5.96 -12.94 -8.79
C SER A 25 -5.44 -12.47 -7.42
N MET A 26 -6.21 -11.67 -6.69
CA MET A 26 -5.83 -11.23 -5.35
C MET A 26 -5.72 -12.40 -4.36
N TRP A 27 -6.67 -13.33 -4.38
CA TRP A 27 -6.67 -14.49 -3.52
C TRP A 27 -5.51 -15.44 -3.82
N GLU A 28 -5.23 -15.68 -5.09
CA GLU A 28 -4.11 -16.52 -5.54
C GLU A 28 -2.76 -15.97 -5.05
N ASN A 29 -2.55 -14.65 -5.14
CA ASN A 29 -1.34 -14.01 -4.60
C ASN A 29 -1.22 -14.23 -3.09
N ILE A 30 -2.29 -14.01 -2.32
CA ILE A 30 -2.31 -14.25 -0.87
C ILE A 30 -1.98 -15.73 -0.56
N CYS A 31 -2.60 -16.66 -1.27
CA CYS A 31 -2.36 -18.08 -1.09
C CYS A 31 -0.92 -18.47 -1.40
N ASN A 32 -0.35 -17.94 -2.47
CA ASN A 32 1.03 -18.17 -2.86
C ASN A 32 2.01 -17.65 -1.80
N ASP A 33 1.82 -16.44 -1.31
CA ASP A 33 2.66 -15.84 -0.27
C ASP A 33 2.61 -16.66 1.03
N ILE A 34 1.43 -17.07 1.47
CA ILE A 34 1.28 -17.93 2.64
C ILE A 34 1.93 -19.30 2.41
N SER A 35 1.68 -19.90 1.25
CA SER A 35 2.23 -21.21 0.88
C SER A 35 3.75 -21.20 0.93
N VAL A 36 4.38 -20.20 0.33
CA VAL A 36 5.85 -20.05 0.34
C VAL A 36 6.37 -19.76 1.74
N ALA A 37 5.75 -18.81 2.45
CA ALA A 37 6.23 -18.37 3.77
C ALA A 37 6.07 -19.45 4.86
N ARG A 38 5.05 -20.29 4.77
CA ARG A 38 4.67 -21.27 5.79
C ARG A 38 4.86 -22.72 5.36
N ASN A 39 5.22 -22.97 4.10
CA ASN A 39 5.31 -24.31 3.50
C ASN A 39 4.02 -25.12 3.66
N ILE A 40 2.90 -24.47 3.37
CA ILE A 40 1.54 -25.03 3.39
C ILE A 40 1.05 -25.12 1.95
N ASP A 41 0.46 -26.24 1.56
CA ASP A 41 -0.09 -26.36 0.22
C ASP A 41 -1.36 -25.50 0.02
N ILE A 42 -1.54 -25.01 -1.20
CA ILE A 42 -2.63 -24.09 -1.55
C ILE A 42 -4.00 -24.74 -1.36
N ALA A 43 -4.12 -26.05 -1.60
CA ALA A 43 -5.40 -26.76 -1.41
C ALA A 43 -5.81 -26.76 0.07
N THR A 44 -4.87 -26.94 0.98
CA THR A 44 -5.12 -26.82 2.43
C THR A 44 -5.55 -25.40 2.81
N ILE A 45 -4.89 -24.36 2.24
CA ILE A 45 -5.26 -22.94 2.50
C ILE A 45 -6.71 -22.70 2.06
N ASN A 46 -7.06 -23.11 0.85
CA ASN A 46 -8.41 -22.97 0.31
C ASN A 46 -9.46 -23.71 1.15
N SER A 47 -9.21 -24.96 1.50
CA SER A 47 -10.15 -25.75 2.32
C SER A 47 -10.42 -25.10 3.67
N LEU A 48 -9.39 -24.61 4.34
CA LEU A 48 -9.53 -23.94 5.64
C LEU A 48 -10.21 -22.57 5.54
N ALA A 49 -10.06 -21.89 4.40
CA ALA A 49 -10.75 -20.65 4.12
C ALA A 49 -12.23 -20.87 3.84
N ASP A 50 -12.57 -21.88 3.03
CA ASP A 50 -13.96 -22.25 2.69
C ASP A 50 -14.75 -22.67 3.94
N ASP A 51 -14.12 -23.42 4.83
CA ASP A 51 -14.72 -23.89 6.08
C ASP A 51 -14.72 -22.84 7.20
N LEU A 52 -14.06 -21.68 6.99
CA LEU A 52 -13.83 -20.64 8.01
C LEU A 52 -13.17 -21.18 9.30
N THR A 53 -12.50 -22.31 9.24
CA THR A 53 -11.99 -23.03 10.40
C THR A 53 -11.00 -22.19 11.20
N LEU A 54 -10.12 -21.44 10.52
CA LEU A 54 -9.12 -20.59 11.18
C LEU A 54 -9.73 -19.40 11.94
N ALA A 55 -10.93 -18.96 11.58
CA ALA A 55 -11.60 -17.85 12.26
C ALA A 55 -12.15 -18.23 13.64
N PHE A 56 -12.45 -19.53 13.84
CA PHE A 56 -13.12 -20.01 15.05
C PHE A 56 -12.30 -21.01 15.87
N ASN A 57 -11.17 -21.49 15.33
CA ASN A 57 -10.39 -22.55 15.97
C ASN A 57 -8.87 -22.24 15.86
N PRO A 58 -8.33 -21.48 16.84
CA PRO A 58 -6.92 -21.09 16.82
C PRO A 58 -5.96 -22.30 16.94
N GLU A 59 -6.38 -23.40 17.58
CA GLU A 59 -5.58 -24.62 17.70
C GLU A 59 -5.30 -25.23 16.32
N VAL A 60 -6.25 -25.16 15.38
CA VAL A 60 -6.05 -25.61 14.00
C VAL A 60 -5.01 -24.72 13.29
N ALA A 61 -4.99 -23.42 13.56
CA ALA A 61 -3.97 -22.54 13.01
C ALA A 61 -2.55 -22.94 13.45
N LEU A 62 -2.42 -23.39 14.71
CA LEU A 62 -1.15 -23.90 15.22
C LEU A 62 -0.81 -25.28 14.62
N GLU A 63 -1.76 -26.21 14.61
CA GLU A 63 -1.59 -27.55 14.04
C GLU A 63 -1.18 -27.52 12.57
N LYS A 64 -1.79 -26.62 11.80
CA LYS A 64 -1.52 -26.45 10.36
C LYS A 64 -0.39 -25.47 10.05
N HIS A 65 0.35 -25.01 11.06
CA HIS A 65 1.52 -24.13 10.95
C HIS A 65 1.25 -22.71 10.38
N PHE A 66 0.01 -22.24 10.44
CA PHE A 66 -0.29 -20.83 10.10
C PHE A 66 0.29 -19.86 11.12
N VAL A 67 0.40 -20.29 12.38
CA VAL A 67 1.03 -19.55 13.48
C VAL A 67 2.05 -20.43 14.19
N ASP A 68 3.01 -19.79 14.87
CA ASP A 68 4.09 -20.48 15.57
C ASP A 68 3.77 -20.76 17.05
N GLY A 69 2.67 -20.21 17.55
CA GLY A 69 2.24 -20.43 18.94
C GLY A 69 0.96 -19.66 19.27
N LEU A 70 0.28 -20.13 20.29
CA LEU A 70 -0.86 -19.47 20.91
C LEU A 70 -0.43 -19.02 22.30
N LEU A 71 -0.32 -17.71 22.51
CA LEU A 71 0.25 -17.13 23.71
C LEU A 71 -0.62 -15.97 24.19
N TYR A 72 -0.78 -15.85 25.51
CA TYR A 72 -1.30 -14.65 26.12
C TYR A 72 -0.24 -13.54 26.14
N ARG A 73 -0.68 -12.32 26.39
CA ARG A 73 0.21 -11.15 26.35
C ARG A 73 1.37 -11.23 27.36
N ASP A 74 1.12 -11.72 28.54
CA ASP A 74 2.14 -11.92 29.59
C ASP A 74 3.19 -12.95 29.15
N GLU A 75 2.78 -14.04 28.49
CA GLU A 75 3.67 -15.05 27.93
C GLU A 75 4.54 -14.49 26.80
N ILE A 76 3.95 -13.63 25.93
CA ILE A 76 4.72 -12.93 24.89
C ILE A 76 5.77 -12.02 25.53
N ILE A 77 5.40 -11.27 26.58
CA ILE A 77 6.34 -10.42 27.32
C ILE A 77 7.46 -11.25 27.94
N ALA A 78 7.12 -12.35 28.60
CA ALA A 78 8.13 -13.26 29.18
C ALA A 78 9.07 -13.83 28.12
N LYS A 79 8.54 -14.25 26.98
CA LYS A 79 9.33 -14.76 25.84
C LYS A 79 10.26 -13.69 25.27
N LEU A 80 9.81 -12.45 25.15
CA LEU A 80 10.64 -11.32 24.72
C LEU A 80 11.73 -11.00 25.75
N GLN A 81 11.42 -10.99 27.05
CA GLN A 81 12.42 -10.82 28.12
C GLN A 81 13.48 -11.92 28.08
N GLN A 82 13.06 -13.16 27.90
CA GLN A 82 13.97 -14.28 27.72
C GLN A 82 14.89 -14.08 26.51
N HIS A 83 14.34 -13.66 25.38
CA HIS A 83 15.11 -13.45 24.15
C HIS A 83 16.10 -12.29 24.25
N VAL A 84 15.69 -11.17 24.86
CA VAL A 84 16.50 -9.93 24.93
C VAL A 84 17.51 -9.97 26.08
N TYR A 85 17.13 -10.51 27.23
CA TYR A 85 17.92 -10.44 28.47
C TYR A 85 18.37 -11.81 29.03
N GLY A 86 18.13 -12.90 28.30
CA GLY A 86 18.54 -14.23 28.73
C GLY A 86 17.85 -14.74 29.99
N GLY A 87 16.67 -14.19 30.32
CA GLY A 87 15.88 -14.57 31.50
C GLY A 87 16.13 -13.71 32.73
N GLU A 88 16.96 -12.66 32.65
CA GLU A 88 17.08 -11.68 33.72
C GLU A 88 15.77 -10.90 33.88
N ASP A 89 15.32 -10.68 35.12
CA ASP A 89 14.11 -9.88 35.43
C ASP A 89 14.36 -8.39 35.18
N LYS A 90 14.40 -8.02 33.90
CA LYS A 90 14.54 -6.64 33.42
C LYS A 90 13.32 -6.21 32.66
N LYS A 91 12.86 -4.99 32.91
CA LYS A 91 11.76 -4.41 32.17
C LYS A 91 12.14 -4.21 30.69
N LEU A 92 11.30 -4.71 29.78
CA LEU A 92 11.47 -4.48 28.35
C LEU A 92 11.39 -2.99 28.01
N ASN A 93 12.36 -2.51 27.29
CA ASN A 93 12.36 -1.16 26.73
C ASN A 93 11.63 -1.16 25.38
N LEU A 94 10.31 -1.02 25.43
CA LEU A 94 9.45 -1.04 24.26
C LEU A 94 9.29 0.36 23.67
N ILE A 95 9.39 0.47 22.37
CA ILE A 95 9.14 1.68 21.62
C ILE A 95 7.86 1.50 20.77
N LYS A 96 7.03 2.52 20.70
CA LYS A 96 5.84 2.50 19.81
C LYS A 96 6.24 2.63 18.34
N ASN A 97 5.52 1.95 17.44
CA ASN A 97 5.79 1.99 15.99
C ASN A 97 5.93 3.43 15.46
N MET A 98 5.05 4.35 15.88
CA MET A 98 5.12 5.76 15.48
C MET A 98 6.39 6.47 15.98
N GLN A 99 6.97 6.06 17.09
CA GLN A 99 8.23 6.60 17.59
C GLN A 99 9.42 5.99 16.85
N TYR A 100 9.35 4.68 16.57
CA TYR A 100 10.36 3.98 15.79
C TYR A 100 10.45 4.53 14.37
N ALA A 101 9.31 4.79 13.72
CA ALA A 101 9.25 5.36 12.37
C ALA A 101 9.88 6.77 12.28
N LYS A 102 10.00 7.50 13.39
CA LYS A 102 10.67 8.81 13.44
C LYS A 102 12.19 8.70 13.53
N VAL A 103 12.71 7.53 13.91
CA VAL A 103 14.15 7.29 13.93
C VAL A 103 14.59 7.07 12.49
N ARG A 104 15.19 8.10 11.91
CA ARG A 104 15.83 8.00 10.59
C ARG A 104 17.28 7.63 10.85
N PRO A 105 17.73 6.42 10.50
CA PRO A 105 19.16 6.19 10.43
C PRO A 105 19.72 7.16 9.39
N GLU A 106 20.85 7.80 9.69
CA GLU A 106 21.62 8.55 8.71
C GLU A 106 22.23 7.55 7.71
N LEU A 107 21.39 7.08 6.76
CA LEU A 107 21.73 5.98 5.87
C LEU A 107 22.46 6.43 4.61
N TYR A 108 22.64 7.73 4.37
CA TYR A 108 23.22 8.20 3.11
C TYR A 108 23.93 9.55 3.23
N GLU A 109 25.23 9.55 3.09
CA GLU A 109 26.05 10.70 2.70
C GLU A 109 26.17 10.74 1.17
N GLY A 110 25.11 11.14 0.49
CA GLY A 110 25.12 11.30 -0.97
C GLY A 110 24.81 12.73 -1.37
N ASP A 111 25.36 13.19 -2.49
CA ASP A 111 25.17 14.54 -3.03
C ASP A 111 23.78 14.78 -3.62
N GLY A 112 22.84 13.83 -3.52
CA GLY A 112 21.51 13.90 -4.11
C GLY A 112 20.42 13.40 -3.18
N LYS A 113 19.18 13.85 -3.45
CA LYS A 113 17.96 13.41 -2.78
C LYS A 113 17.01 12.79 -3.80
N ILE A 114 16.21 11.83 -3.33
CA ILE A 114 15.01 11.40 -4.03
C ILE A 114 13.83 12.12 -3.40
N GLY A 115 13.07 12.87 -4.21
CA GLY A 115 11.85 13.52 -3.77
C GLY A 115 10.73 12.47 -3.72
N VAL A 116 10.14 12.25 -2.55
CA VAL A 116 8.96 11.37 -2.44
C VAL A 116 7.73 12.25 -2.21
N VAL A 117 6.75 12.11 -3.11
CA VAL A 117 5.48 12.86 -3.07
C VAL A 117 4.34 11.87 -2.87
N TYR A 118 3.49 12.11 -1.90
CA TYR A 118 2.34 11.25 -1.60
C TYR A 118 1.06 11.84 -2.18
N ALA A 119 0.38 11.04 -2.98
CA ALA A 119 -0.94 11.31 -3.56
C ALA A 119 -1.94 10.29 -2.99
N SER A 120 -2.42 10.54 -1.77
CA SER A 120 -3.32 9.63 -1.05
C SER A 120 -4.68 10.27 -0.79
N GLY A 121 -5.75 9.60 -1.17
CA GLY A 121 -7.14 10.05 -0.99
C GLY A 121 -7.80 10.54 -2.27
N GLN A 122 -8.97 11.16 -2.14
CA GLN A 122 -9.74 11.72 -3.24
C GLN A 122 -9.11 13.01 -3.76
N ILE A 123 -9.07 13.20 -5.08
CA ILE A 123 -8.57 14.42 -5.71
C ILE A 123 -9.65 15.51 -5.67
N VAL A 124 -9.29 16.66 -5.11
CA VAL A 124 -10.17 17.83 -4.95
C VAL A 124 -9.52 19.10 -5.51
N ASP A 125 -10.32 20.12 -5.80
CA ASP A 125 -9.80 21.43 -6.19
C ASP A 125 -9.16 22.14 -4.98
N GLY A 126 -8.23 23.05 -5.24
CA GLY A 126 -7.55 23.84 -4.22
C GLY A 126 -6.47 23.05 -3.46
N GLU A 127 -6.30 23.37 -2.18
CA GLU A 127 -5.19 22.83 -1.37
C GLU A 127 -5.46 21.43 -0.80
N GLY A 128 -6.74 21.04 -0.64
CA GLY A 128 -7.09 19.78 0.02
C GLY A 128 -6.76 19.77 1.52
N ASP A 129 -6.72 18.57 2.11
CA ASP A 129 -6.41 18.34 3.53
C ASP A 129 -5.61 17.03 3.73
N ASP A 130 -5.45 16.59 4.99
CA ASP A 130 -4.68 15.37 5.32
C ASP A 130 -5.31 14.06 4.77
N THR A 131 -6.56 14.11 4.31
CA THR A 131 -7.32 12.97 3.79
C THR A 131 -7.61 13.05 2.29
N THR A 132 -7.29 14.18 1.67
CA THR A 132 -7.57 14.49 0.26
C THR A 132 -6.32 14.99 -0.47
N ILE A 133 -6.34 14.85 -1.78
CA ILE A 133 -5.29 15.35 -2.68
C ILE A 133 -5.75 16.67 -3.26
N GLY A 134 -5.17 17.78 -2.80
CA GLY A 134 -5.43 19.08 -3.40
C GLY A 134 -4.69 19.25 -4.73
N GLY A 135 -5.41 19.71 -5.75
CA GLY A 135 -4.82 19.99 -7.07
C GLY A 135 -3.69 21.02 -7.00
N GLU A 136 -3.84 22.04 -6.16
CA GLU A 136 -2.84 23.09 -5.97
C GLU A 136 -1.66 22.64 -5.12
N SER A 137 -1.92 22.02 -3.98
CA SER A 137 -0.88 21.59 -3.04
C SER A 137 0.02 20.51 -3.64
N LEU A 138 -0.55 19.48 -4.28
CA LEU A 138 0.23 18.43 -4.91
C LEU A 138 1.02 18.94 -6.11
N SER A 139 0.42 19.77 -6.97
CA SER A 139 1.12 20.42 -8.08
C SER A 139 2.29 21.28 -7.61
N LYS A 140 2.11 22.01 -6.51
CA LYS A 140 3.17 22.81 -5.88
C LYS A 140 4.30 21.92 -5.37
N ALA A 141 3.99 20.83 -4.68
CA ALA A 141 4.99 19.90 -4.16
C ALA A 141 5.82 19.26 -5.30
N ILE A 142 5.17 18.85 -6.40
CA ILE A 142 5.87 18.32 -7.58
C ILE A 142 6.77 19.39 -8.21
N ARG A 143 6.30 20.61 -8.34
CA ARG A 143 7.08 21.75 -8.89
C ARG A 143 8.26 22.10 -8.02
N GLU A 144 8.11 22.11 -6.71
CA GLU A 144 9.21 22.32 -5.76
C GLU A 144 10.27 21.22 -5.89
N ALA A 145 9.86 19.94 -5.94
CA ALA A 145 10.77 18.83 -6.14
C ALA A 145 11.49 18.89 -7.50
N ARG A 146 10.80 19.34 -8.57
CA ARG A 146 11.38 19.55 -9.89
C ARG A 146 12.46 20.64 -9.86
N ASN A 147 12.21 21.75 -9.18
CA ASN A 147 13.10 22.90 -9.14
C ASN A 147 14.27 22.75 -8.14
N ASP A 148 14.19 21.85 -7.16
CA ASP A 148 15.28 21.62 -6.21
C ASP A 148 16.43 20.86 -6.90
N LYS A 149 17.59 21.53 -7.06
CA LYS A 149 18.79 20.94 -7.69
C LYS A 149 19.35 19.73 -6.93
N LYS A 150 19.04 19.58 -5.63
CA LYS A 150 19.44 18.43 -4.82
C LYS A 150 18.56 17.22 -5.08
N VAL A 151 17.33 17.39 -5.55
CA VAL A 151 16.44 16.30 -5.95
C VAL A 151 16.86 15.79 -7.32
N LYS A 152 17.28 14.52 -7.38
CA LYS A 152 17.79 13.89 -8.61
C LYS A 152 16.76 13.00 -9.30
N ALA A 153 15.76 12.52 -8.57
CA ALA A 153 14.62 11.78 -9.08
C ALA A 153 13.40 12.03 -8.20
N ILE A 154 12.20 11.82 -8.74
CA ILE A 154 10.94 12.00 -8.02
C ILE A 154 10.19 10.68 -8.05
N VAL A 155 9.68 10.26 -6.89
CA VAL A 155 8.78 9.13 -6.75
C VAL A 155 7.44 9.65 -6.23
N MET A 156 6.36 9.40 -6.97
CA MET A 156 5.01 9.71 -6.53
C MET A 156 4.30 8.42 -6.11
N ARG A 157 3.98 8.32 -4.82
CA ARG A 157 3.19 7.21 -4.28
C ARG A 157 1.72 7.55 -4.41
N VAL A 158 0.99 6.80 -5.25
CA VAL A 158 -0.42 7.04 -5.55
C VAL A 158 -1.29 5.99 -4.87
N ASN A 159 -2.25 6.46 -4.07
CA ASN A 159 -3.30 5.61 -3.48
C ASN A 159 -4.62 6.39 -3.52
N SER A 160 -5.26 6.45 -4.69
CA SER A 160 -6.37 7.36 -4.98
C SER A 160 -7.46 6.73 -5.83
N PRO A 161 -8.74 6.88 -5.45
CA PRO A 161 -9.87 6.50 -6.29
C PRO A 161 -10.09 7.50 -7.46
N GLY A 162 -9.34 8.61 -7.49
CA GLY A 162 -9.55 9.73 -8.40
C GLY A 162 -10.31 10.87 -7.77
N GLY A 163 -10.95 11.71 -8.58
CA GLY A 163 -11.74 12.86 -8.11
C GLY A 163 -11.97 13.90 -9.20
N GLN A 164 -11.76 15.16 -8.87
CA GLN A 164 -12.00 16.30 -9.76
C GLN A 164 -11.13 16.27 -11.01
N VAL A 165 -11.75 16.43 -12.16
CA VAL A 165 -11.08 16.32 -13.46
C VAL A 165 -10.04 17.43 -13.67
N VAL A 166 -10.40 18.68 -13.35
CA VAL A 166 -9.52 19.83 -13.53
C VAL A 166 -8.30 19.72 -12.62
N ALA A 167 -8.49 19.39 -11.35
CA ALA A 167 -7.40 19.17 -10.40
C ALA A 167 -6.46 18.05 -10.86
N SER A 168 -7.04 16.93 -11.35
CA SER A 168 -6.25 15.82 -11.89
C SER A 168 -5.42 16.25 -13.09
N GLU A 169 -5.96 17.06 -14.00
CA GLU A 169 -5.22 17.54 -15.18
C GLU A 169 -4.09 18.52 -14.78
N VAL A 170 -4.33 19.39 -13.83
CA VAL A 170 -3.30 20.31 -13.34
C VAL A 170 -2.13 19.54 -12.71
N ILE A 171 -2.43 18.51 -11.91
CA ILE A 171 -1.40 17.62 -11.35
C ILE A 171 -0.67 16.86 -12.47
N ARG A 172 -1.40 16.23 -13.40
CA ARG A 172 -0.81 15.50 -14.52
C ARG A 172 0.17 16.38 -15.30
N ARG A 173 -0.21 17.62 -15.53
CA ARG A 173 0.66 18.58 -16.23
C ARG A 173 1.97 18.85 -15.50
N GLU A 174 1.96 18.96 -14.17
CA GLU A 174 3.20 19.11 -13.40
C GLU A 174 4.04 17.83 -13.41
N VAL A 175 3.41 16.64 -13.40
CA VAL A 175 4.11 15.35 -13.60
C VAL A 175 4.82 15.34 -14.95
N GLU A 176 4.11 15.70 -16.04
CA GLU A 176 4.68 15.78 -17.39
C GLU A 176 5.88 16.74 -17.46
N LEU A 177 5.79 17.90 -16.80
CA LEU A 177 6.89 18.86 -16.77
C LEU A 177 8.07 18.33 -15.95
N ALA A 178 7.81 17.66 -14.85
CA ALA A 178 8.85 17.08 -14.00
C ALA A 178 9.56 15.91 -14.69
N ALA A 179 8.83 15.04 -15.37
CA ALA A 179 9.38 13.90 -16.12
C ALA A 179 10.32 14.34 -17.27
N LYS A 180 10.13 15.53 -17.82
CA LYS A 180 11.06 16.10 -18.85
C LYS A 180 12.41 16.53 -18.29
N GLU A 181 12.51 16.76 -16.98
CA GLU A 181 13.71 17.31 -16.33
C GLU A 181 14.40 16.29 -15.42
N LYS A 182 13.65 15.36 -14.84
CA LYS A 182 14.14 14.38 -13.85
C LYS A 182 13.41 13.06 -14.02
N PRO A 183 14.05 11.92 -13.73
CA PRO A 183 13.33 10.65 -13.65
C PRO A 183 12.14 10.76 -12.69
N PHE A 184 10.94 10.49 -13.21
CA PHE A 184 9.69 10.57 -12.47
C PHE A 184 9.02 9.19 -12.47
N ILE A 185 8.92 8.59 -11.31
CA ILE A 185 8.42 7.24 -11.12
C ILE A 185 7.15 7.28 -10.29
N VAL A 186 6.14 6.52 -10.72
CA VAL A 186 4.92 6.30 -9.95
C VAL A 186 4.98 4.93 -9.30
N SER A 187 4.64 4.87 -8.02
CA SER A 187 4.39 3.64 -7.27
C SER A 187 2.92 3.65 -6.84
N MET A 188 2.13 2.73 -7.39
CA MET A 188 0.71 2.60 -7.07
C MET A 188 0.52 1.84 -5.76
N GLY A 189 -0.49 2.26 -4.99
CA GLY A 189 -0.94 1.57 -3.77
C GLY A 189 -2.11 0.65 -4.06
N ASN A 190 -3.05 0.59 -3.12
CA ASN A 190 -4.23 -0.28 -3.24
C ASN A 190 -5.17 0.15 -4.39
N TYR A 191 -5.20 1.44 -4.71
CA TYR A 191 -5.90 1.94 -5.89
C TYR A 191 -5.13 3.05 -6.60
N ALA A 192 -5.28 3.08 -7.92
CA ALA A 192 -4.94 4.22 -8.75
C ALA A 192 -6.00 4.31 -9.86
N ALA A 193 -7.25 4.64 -9.47
CA ALA A 193 -8.39 4.62 -10.37
C ALA A 193 -8.75 6.03 -10.86
N SER A 194 -9.37 6.13 -12.06
CA SER A 194 -9.86 7.39 -12.62
C SER A 194 -8.79 8.50 -12.58
N GLY A 195 -9.02 9.61 -11.87
CA GLY A 195 -8.04 10.68 -11.68
C GLY A 195 -6.70 10.21 -11.10
N GLY A 196 -6.70 9.17 -10.24
CA GLY A 196 -5.47 8.58 -9.70
C GLY A 196 -4.59 7.95 -10.78
N TYR A 197 -5.18 7.26 -11.75
CA TYR A 197 -4.46 6.79 -12.92
C TYR A 197 -4.06 7.95 -13.85
N TRP A 198 -4.97 8.92 -14.03
CA TRP A 198 -4.73 10.07 -14.89
C TRP A 198 -3.49 10.86 -14.49
N ILE A 199 -3.31 11.18 -13.20
CA ILE A 199 -2.12 11.90 -12.71
C ILE A 199 -0.84 11.07 -12.87
N SER A 200 -0.95 9.74 -12.96
CA SER A 200 0.18 8.83 -13.11
C SER A 200 0.64 8.68 -14.57
N SER A 201 -0.25 8.93 -15.52
CA SER A 201 -0.09 8.57 -16.94
C SER A 201 1.06 9.28 -17.69
N SER A 202 1.57 10.37 -17.15
CA SER A 202 2.68 11.16 -17.74
C SER A 202 4.03 10.91 -17.07
N SER A 203 4.15 9.89 -16.20
CA SER A 203 5.41 9.48 -15.59
C SER A 203 6.25 8.61 -16.54
N ASP A 204 7.55 8.50 -16.25
CA ASP A 204 8.45 7.63 -17.03
C ASP A 204 8.17 6.15 -16.78
N TYR A 205 7.88 5.78 -15.54
CA TYR A 205 7.59 4.41 -15.12
C TYR A 205 6.47 4.35 -14.09
N ILE A 206 5.65 3.30 -14.20
CA ILE A 206 4.59 2.98 -13.24
C ILE A 206 4.86 1.59 -12.67
N PHE A 207 4.94 1.50 -11.34
CA PHE A 207 4.97 0.25 -10.61
C PHE A 207 3.61 0.02 -9.95
N ALA A 208 3.03 -1.13 -10.22
CA ALA A 208 1.81 -1.62 -9.59
C ALA A 208 2.03 -3.08 -9.17
N ASP A 209 1.40 -3.49 -8.10
CA ASP A 209 1.34 -4.90 -7.72
C ASP A 209 0.40 -5.66 -8.67
N PRO A 210 0.63 -6.96 -8.90
CA PRO A 210 -0.22 -7.80 -9.74
C PRO A 210 -1.62 -8.00 -9.16
#